data_41c459a206a964d42614f676a25aca1d
#
_entry.id   41c459a206a964d42614f676a25aca1d
#
_cell.length_a   1.000
_cell.length_b   1.000
_cell.length_c   1.000
_cell.angle_alpha   90.00
_cell.angle_beta   90.00
_cell.angle_gamma   90.00
#
_symmetry.space_group_name_H-M   'P 1'
#
loop_
_entity.id
_entity.type
_entity.pdbx_description
1 polymer ?
#
loop_
_entity_poly.entity_id
_entity_poly.type
_entity_poly.pdbx_seq_one_letter_code
_entity_poly.pdbx_strand_id
1 'polypeptide(L)'
;DQPDAAAEKKILRLVRQEINNSSTTPPAGLMIEDILAARQEALKVHMSDAVEEYLVQLIMATRHPEKYDAKLAGAVMFGASPRATLALDRCAKIHAWLNEKDFVTPDDIQAVVYDILRHRIILSFEAQAEGVTTDEVIRKLLKTVPLP
;
A
#
# COMPACT_ATOMS: atom_id res chain seq x y z
N ASP A 1 6.73 -14.29 -7.68
CA ASP A 1 7.29 -15.58 -7.23
C ASP A 1 6.47 -16.71 -7.87
N GLN A 2 7.13 -17.81 -8.20
CA GLN A 2 6.43 -19.00 -8.71
C GLN A 2 5.70 -19.70 -7.56
N PRO A 3 4.52 -20.33 -7.84
CA PRO A 3 3.78 -21.06 -6.82
C PRO A 3 4.62 -22.22 -6.24
N ASP A 4 4.41 -22.51 -4.97
CA ASP A 4 4.98 -23.70 -4.34
C ASP A 4 4.25 -24.98 -4.76
N ALA A 5 4.79 -26.16 -4.42
CA ALA A 5 4.22 -27.46 -4.80
C ALA A 5 2.79 -27.68 -4.30
N ALA A 6 2.40 -27.06 -3.18
CA ALA A 6 1.03 -27.15 -2.65
C ALA A 6 0.05 -26.29 -3.45
N ALA A 7 0.48 -25.07 -3.85
CA ALA A 7 -0.29 -24.20 -4.71
C ALA A 7 -0.43 -24.78 -6.12
N GLU A 8 0.63 -25.33 -6.71
CA GLU A 8 0.58 -26.04 -8.01
C GLU A 8 -0.44 -27.18 -7.99
N LYS A 9 -0.48 -27.96 -6.93
CA LYS A 9 -1.45 -29.03 -6.77
C LYS A 9 -2.89 -28.54 -6.67
N LYS A 10 -3.11 -27.36 -6.04
CA LYS A 10 -4.43 -26.73 -5.99
C LYS A 10 -4.85 -26.21 -7.39
N ILE A 11 -3.95 -25.57 -8.11
CA ILE A 11 -4.20 -25.08 -9.48
C ILE A 11 -4.58 -26.25 -10.37
N LEU A 12 -3.81 -27.35 -10.34
CA LEU A 12 -4.11 -28.54 -11.15
C LEU A 12 -5.49 -29.13 -10.84
N ARG A 13 -5.86 -29.17 -9.56
CA ARG A 13 -7.20 -29.67 -9.15
C ARG A 13 -8.31 -28.75 -9.63
N LEU A 14 -8.13 -27.42 -9.50
CA LEU A 14 -9.10 -26.42 -9.94
C LEU A 14 -9.35 -26.54 -11.44
N VAL A 15 -8.28 -26.53 -12.26
CA VAL A 15 -8.38 -26.64 -13.72
C VAL A 15 -9.09 -27.96 -14.13
N ARG A 16 -8.78 -29.08 -13.45
CA ARG A 16 -9.48 -30.35 -13.70
C ARG A 16 -10.97 -30.28 -13.36
N GLN A 17 -11.35 -29.56 -12.30
CA GLN A 17 -12.75 -29.34 -11.95
C GLN A 17 -13.47 -28.46 -12.98
N GLU A 18 -12.81 -27.40 -13.45
CA GLU A 18 -13.36 -26.51 -14.49
C GLU A 18 -13.59 -27.24 -15.82
N ILE A 19 -12.67 -28.11 -16.23
CA ILE A 19 -12.81 -28.91 -17.45
C ILE A 19 -14.01 -29.92 -17.33
N ASN A 20 -14.22 -30.46 -16.14
CA ASN A 20 -15.29 -31.42 -15.90
C ASN A 20 -16.64 -30.76 -15.61
N ASN A 21 -16.68 -29.56 -15.08
CA ASN A 21 -17.88 -28.77 -14.78
C ASN A 21 -18.02 -27.63 -15.80
N SER A 22 -18.66 -27.91 -16.91
CA SER A 22 -18.87 -26.92 -18.00
C SER A 22 -19.81 -25.75 -17.64
N SER A 23 -20.17 -25.54 -16.37
CA SER A 23 -21.04 -24.43 -15.95
C SER A 23 -20.77 -23.99 -14.50
N THR A 24 -19.62 -23.41 -14.22
CA THR A 24 -19.57 -22.46 -13.11
C THR A 24 -20.11 -21.14 -13.65
N THR A 25 -21.38 -20.87 -13.40
CA THR A 25 -21.92 -19.52 -13.59
C THR A 25 -21.06 -18.60 -12.73
N PRO A 26 -20.38 -17.60 -13.31
CA PRO A 26 -19.63 -16.67 -12.51
C PRO A 26 -20.57 -16.03 -11.48
N PRO A 27 -20.11 -15.71 -10.26
CA PRO A 27 -20.92 -14.96 -9.31
C PRO A 27 -21.43 -13.70 -9.98
N ALA A 28 -22.63 -13.25 -9.61
CA ALA A 28 -23.22 -12.02 -10.14
C ALA A 28 -22.16 -10.90 -10.03
N GLY A 29 -21.76 -10.36 -11.17
CA GLY A 29 -20.78 -9.29 -11.22
C GLY A 29 -21.35 -8.00 -10.61
N LEU A 30 -20.49 -7.17 -10.05
CA LEU A 30 -20.86 -5.80 -9.69
C LEU A 30 -21.13 -5.02 -10.98
N MET A 31 -22.16 -4.18 -10.95
CA MET A 31 -22.40 -3.25 -12.04
C MET A 31 -21.36 -2.11 -11.96
N ILE A 32 -21.07 -1.47 -13.10
CA ILE A 32 -20.15 -0.33 -13.14
C ILE A 32 -20.62 0.81 -12.23
N GLU A 33 -21.93 1.01 -12.18
CA GLU A 33 -22.60 2.00 -11.33
C GLU A 33 -22.31 1.78 -9.85
N ASP A 34 -22.32 0.50 -9.38
CA ASP A 34 -22.01 0.14 -8.00
C ASP A 34 -20.57 0.48 -7.65
N ILE A 35 -19.64 0.20 -8.56
CA ILE A 35 -18.22 0.54 -8.37
C ILE A 35 -18.00 2.05 -8.31
N LEU A 36 -18.68 2.80 -9.20
CA LEU A 36 -18.60 4.26 -9.21
C LEU A 36 -19.21 4.87 -7.94
N ALA A 37 -20.33 4.35 -7.46
CA ALA A 37 -20.96 4.77 -6.21
C ALA A 37 -20.05 4.49 -5.02
N ALA A 38 -19.53 3.27 -4.88
CA ALA A 38 -18.59 2.88 -3.84
C ALA A 38 -17.35 3.79 -3.82
N ARG A 39 -16.81 4.12 -4.99
CA ARG A 39 -15.68 5.06 -5.11
C ARG A 39 -16.02 6.45 -4.58
N GLN A 40 -17.21 6.95 -4.88
CA GLN A 40 -17.66 8.27 -4.38
C GLN A 40 -17.87 8.27 -2.87
N GLU A 41 -18.39 7.18 -2.30
CA GLU A 41 -18.55 7.03 -0.86
C GLU A 41 -17.20 6.95 -0.15
N ALA A 42 -16.30 6.10 -0.62
CA ALA A 42 -14.97 5.95 -0.03
C ALA A 42 -14.19 7.29 0.02
N LEU A 43 -14.33 8.14 -0.99
CA LEU A 43 -13.67 9.45 -1.02
C LEU A 43 -14.24 10.45 0.01
N LYS A 44 -15.43 10.21 0.56
CA LYS A 44 -16.05 11.04 1.60
C LYS A 44 -15.62 10.65 3.01
N VAL A 45 -14.94 9.51 3.18
CA VAL A 45 -14.43 9.10 4.50
C VAL A 45 -13.56 10.22 5.07
N HIS A 46 -13.86 10.61 6.31
CA HIS A 46 -13.18 11.73 6.96
C HIS A 46 -11.73 11.38 7.30
N MET A 47 -10.84 12.35 7.12
CA MET A 47 -9.47 12.30 7.62
C MET A 47 -9.23 13.55 8.45
N SER A 48 -8.80 13.41 9.71
CA SER A 48 -8.48 14.55 10.57
C SER A 48 -7.19 15.22 10.13
N ASP A 49 -7.02 16.49 10.43
CA ASP A 49 -5.80 17.27 10.13
C ASP A 49 -4.55 16.59 10.70
N ALA A 50 -4.64 15.97 11.87
CA ALA A 50 -3.53 15.28 12.51
C ALA A 50 -3.10 14.01 11.72
N VAL A 51 -4.07 13.25 11.19
CA VAL A 51 -3.80 12.07 10.36
C VAL A 51 -3.31 12.48 8.97
N GLU A 52 -3.81 13.58 8.42
CA GLU A 52 -3.30 14.16 7.17
C GLU A 52 -1.85 14.61 7.32
N GLU A 53 -1.51 15.30 8.41
CA GLU A 53 -0.14 15.70 8.71
C GLU A 53 0.78 14.48 8.84
N TYR A 54 0.34 13.41 9.53
CA TYR A 54 1.09 12.16 9.63
C TYR A 54 1.38 11.56 8.25
N LEU A 55 0.38 11.53 7.35
CA LEU A 55 0.54 11.07 5.98
C LEU A 55 1.59 11.90 5.23
N VAL A 56 1.52 13.22 5.35
CA VAL A 56 2.48 14.15 4.71
C VAL A 56 3.88 13.94 5.27
N GLN A 57 4.03 13.79 6.60
CA GLN A 57 5.31 13.53 7.24
C GLN A 57 5.95 12.22 6.78
N LEU A 58 5.17 11.16 6.57
CA LEU A 58 5.66 9.91 5.98
C LEU A 58 6.25 10.13 4.58
N ILE A 59 5.57 10.91 3.73
CA ILE A 59 6.08 11.23 2.40
C ILE A 59 7.36 12.09 2.47
N MET A 60 7.37 13.11 3.34
CA MET A 60 8.54 13.97 3.54
C MET A 60 9.73 13.18 4.08
N ALA A 61 9.48 12.21 4.98
CA ALA A 61 10.50 11.32 5.50
C ALA A 61 11.17 10.45 4.41
N THR A 62 10.46 10.10 3.34
CA THR A 62 11.09 9.41 2.21
C THR A 62 12.07 10.30 1.44
N ARG A 63 11.88 11.63 1.46
CA ARG A 63 12.73 12.60 0.73
C ARG A 63 13.93 13.06 1.56
N HIS A 64 13.78 13.04 2.88
CA HIS A 64 14.79 13.48 3.85
C HIS A 64 14.95 12.45 4.98
N PRO A 65 15.25 11.18 4.64
CA PRO A 65 15.28 10.09 5.61
C PRO A 65 16.31 10.32 6.73
N GLU A 66 17.39 11.04 6.43
CA GLU A 66 18.44 11.39 7.37
C GLU A 66 17.95 12.24 8.56
N LYS A 67 16.84 12.98 8.40
CA LYS A 67 16.24 13.78 9.48
C LYS A 67 15.51 12.92 10.51
N TYR A 68 15.12 11.71 10.11
CA TYR A 68 14.34 10.77 10.92
C TYR A 68 15.19 9.63 11.46
N ASP A 69 16.11 9.12 10.65
CA ASP A 69 17.09 8.11 11.07
C ASP A 69 18.43 8.37 10.35
N ALA A 70 19.46 8.74 11.11
CA ALA A 70 20.80 8.98 10.57
C ALA A 70 21.38 7.76 9.81
N LYS A 71 20.93 6.54 10.14
CA LYS A 71 21.33 5.32 9.44
C LYS A 71 20.74 5.18 8.04
N LEU A 72 19.77 6.03 7.72
CA LEU A 72 19.19 6.12 6.37
C LEU A 72 19.85 7.22 5.52
N ALA A 73 20.83 7.95 6.08
CA ALA A 73 21.59 8.94 5.32
C ALA A 73 22.23 8.28 4.09
N GLY A 74 21.94 8.82 2.90
CA GLY A 74 22.45 8.28 1.64
C GLY A 74 21.78 6.98 1.14
N ALA A 75 20.87 6.35 1.90
CA ALA A 75 20.21 5.13 1.47
C ALA A 75 19.15 5.37 0.39
N VAL A 76 18.53 6.53 0.37
CA VAL A 76 17.50 6.91 -0.61
C VAL A 76 18.06 7.91 -1.60
N MET A 77 18.08 7.54 -2.88
CA MET A 77 18.48 8.43 -3.97
C MET A 77 17.32 9.37 -4.35
N PHE A 78 16.12 8.83 -4.47
CA PHE A 78 14.90 9.60 -4.76
C PHE A 78 13.77 9.13 -3.86
N GLY A 79 13.21 10.06 -3.07
CA GLY A 79 12.01 9.84 -2.29
C GLY A 79 10.73 9.94 -3.13
N ALA A 80 9.61 9.66 -2.49
CA ALA A 80 8.30 9.62 -3.15
C ALA A 80 7.85 11.02 -3.63
N SER A 81 7.26 11.08 -4.82
CA SER A 81 6.72 12.30 -5.42
C SER A 81 5.37 12.72 -4.81
N PRO A 82 4.85 13.94 -5.08
CA PRO A 82 3.51 14.34 -4.63
C PRO A 82 2.37 13.41 -5.08
N ARG A 83 2.57 12.67 -6.18
CA ARG A 83 1.62 11.63 -6.59
C ARG A 83 1.45 10.52 -5.56
N ALA A 84 2.49 10.26 -4.77
CA ALA A 84 2.41 9.28 -3.68
C ALA A 84 1.51 9.78 -2.54
N THR A 85 1.55 11.07 -2.21
CA THR A 85 0.65 11.69 -1.23
C THR A 85 -0.81 11.47 -1.62
N LEU A 86 -1.15 11.81 -2.87
CA LEU A 86 -2.51 11.63 -3.40
C LEU A 86 -2.95 10.15 -3.46
N ALA A 87 -2.01 9.25 -3.77
CA ALA A 87 -2.30 7.83 -3.80
C ALA A 87 -2.53 7.29 -2.38
N LEU A 88 -1.71 7.72 -1.42
CA LEU A 88 -1.80 7.28 -0.02
C LEU A 88 -3.10 7.77 0.63
N ASP A 89 -3.50 9.05 0.41
CA ASP A 89 -4.80 9.59 0.86
C ASP A 89 -5.96 8.74 0.34
N ARG A 90 -6.01 8.51 -0.97
CA ARG A 90 -7.11 7.77 -1.59
C ARG A 90 -7.16 6.32 -1.12
N CYS A 91 -6.02 5.64 -1.06
CA CYS A 91 -5.98 4.24 -0.65
C CYS A 91 -6.27 4.06 0.83
N ALA A 92 -5.84 4.99 1.71
CA ALA A 92 -6.19 4.96 3.12
C ALA A 92 -7.70 5.15 3.35
N LYS A 93 -8.33 6.09 2.62
CA LYS A 93 -9.79 6.28 2.66
C LYS A 93 -10.55 5.05 2.18
N ILE A 94 -10.10 4.43 1.07
CA ILE A 94 -10.70 3.20 0.56
C ILE A 94 -10.51 2.06 1.56
N HIS A 95 -9.31 1.94 2.17
CA HIS A 95 -9.04 0.93 3.19
C HIS A 95 -9.96 1.08 4.40
N ALA A 96 -10.15 2.30 4.92
CA ALA A 96 -11.08 2.59 6.00
C ALA A 96 -12.52 2.24 5.61
N TRP A 97 -12.98 2.66 4.42
CA TRP A 97 -14.30 2.35 3.89
C TRP A 97 -14.58 0.85 3.77
N LEU A 98 -13.62 0.08 3.24
CA LEU A 98 -13.73 -1.39 3.13
C LEU A 98 -13.79 -2.08 4.50
N ASN A 99 -13.29 -1.42 5.54
CA ASN A 99 -13.37 -1.89 6.93
C ASN A 99 -14.53 -1.23 7.70
N GLU A 100 -15.52 -0.68 6.98
CA GLU A 100 -16.75 -0.09 7.55
C GLU A 100 -16.48 1.04 8.56
N LYS A 101 -15.41 1.81 8.36
CA LYS A 101 -15.03 2.95 9.21
C LYS A 101 -15.50 4.27 8.60
N ASP A 102 -15.92 5.18 9.46
CA ASP A 102 -16.34 6.54 9.07
C ASP A 102 -15.16 7.53 8.97
N PHE A 103 -13.99 7.15 9.47
CA PHE A 103 -12.79 7.98 9.46
C PHE A 103 -11.51 7.16 9.28
N VAL A 104 -10.50 7.81 8.70
CA VAL A 104 -9.17 7.23 8.50
C VAL A 104 -8.37 7.29 9.79
N THR A 105 -7.70 6.20 10.13
CA THR A 105 -6.74 6.11 11.23
C THR A 105 -5.31 5.96 10.71
N PRO A 106 -4.27 6.20 11.53
CA PRO A 106 -2.89 5.91 11.15
C PRO A 106 -2.67 4.46 10.70
N ASP A 107 -3.40 3.51 11.28
CA ASP A 107 -3.33 2.09 10.89
C ASP A 107 -3.80 1.87 9.44
N ASP A 108 -4.81 2.61 8.98
CA ASP A 108 -5.27 2.52 7.59
C ASP A 108 -4.20 3.01 6.60
N ILE A 109 -3.45 4.05 6.98
CA ILE A 109 -2.29 4.53 6.21
C ILE A 109 -1.18 3.47 6.21
N GLN A 110 -0.85 2.90 7.37
CA GLN A 110 0.20 1.90 7.51
C GLN A 110 -0.13 0.61 6.76
N ALA A 111 -1.40 0.23 6.68
CA ALA A 111 -1.85 -0.95 5.95
C ALA A 111 -1.56 -0.88 4.44
N VAL A 112 -1.62 0.31 3.85
CA VAL A 112 -1.47 0.50 2.39
C VAL A 112 -0.12 1.11 1.97
N VAL A 113 0.68 1.59 2.93
CA VAL A 113 1.90 2.39 2.65
C VAL A 113 2.94 1.62 1.84
N TYR A 114 3.14 0.34 2.12
CA TYR A 114 4.13 -0.48 1.42
C TYR A 114 3.80 -0.62 -0.07
N ASP A 115 2.54 -0.90 -0.40
CA ASP A 115 2.10 -1.08 -1.78
C ASP A 115 2.17 0.23 -2.58
N ILE A 116 2.06 1.36 -1.90
CA ILE A 116 2.14 2.67 -2.53
C ILE A 116 3.59 3.15 -2.65
N LEU A 117 4.42 2.95 -1.63
CA LEU A 117 5.76 3.54 -1.60
C LEU A 117 6.86 2.66 -2.18
N ARG A 118 6.73 1.33 -2.12
CA ARG A 118 7.76 0.36 -2.53
C ARG A 118 8.33 0.64 -3.94
N HIS A 119 7.48 0.97 -4.88
CA HIS A 119 7.84 1.24 -6.26
C HIS A 119 8.06 2.74 -6.57
N ARG A 120 8.05 3.61 -5.55
CA ARG A 120 8.21 5.07 -5.67
C ARG A 120 9.43 5.61 -4.95
N ILE A 121 10.09 4.77 -4.17
CA ILE A 121 11.37 5.07 -3.52
C ILE A 121 12.47 4.40 -4.33
N ILE A 122 13.47 5.18 -4.71
CA ILE A 122 14.66 4.67 -5.40
C ILE A 122 15.82 4.73 -4.42
N LEU A 123 16.37 3.57 -4.12
CA LEU A 123 17.54 3.43 -3.25
C LEU A 123 18.81 3.86 -3.98
N SER A 124 19.83 4.30 -3.21
CA SER A 124 21.16 4.52 -3.75
C SER A 124 21.80 3.20 -4.18
N PHE A 125 22.78 3.28 -5.06
CA PHE A 125 23.52 2.10 -5.53
C PHE A 125 24.23 1.40 -4.36
N GLU A 126 24.81 2.17 -3.45
CA GLU A 126 25.52 1.68 -2.28
C GLU A 126 24.57 0.89 -1.37
N ALA A 127 23.40 1.46 -1.07
CA ALA A 127 22.39 0.77 -0.24
C ALA A 127 21.91 -0.54 -0.88
N GLN A 128 21.72 -0.56 -2.21
CA GLN A 128 21.36 -1.79 -2.92
C GLN A 128 22.49 -2.82 -2.87
N ALA A 129 23.74 -2.40 -3.02
CA ALA A 129 24.90 -3.28 -2.93
C ALA A 129 25.07 -3.88 -1.53
N GLU A 130 24.66 -3.16 -0.48
CA GLU A 130 24.61 -3.63 0.91
C GLU A 130 23.38 -4.52 1.21
N GLY A 131 22.50 -4.74 0.23
CA GLY A 131 21.30 -5.57 0.36
C GLY A 131 20.14 -4.87 1.07
N VAL A 132 20.16 -3.54 1.22
CA VAL A 132 19.03 -2.77 1.76
C VAL A 132 17.85 -2.84 0.81
N THR A 133 16.67 -3.05 1.34
CA THR A 133 15.42 -3.08 0.58
C THR A 133 14.57 -1.85 0.84
N THR A 134 13.71 -1.50 -0.12
CA THR A 134 12.73 -0.40 0.07
C THR A 134 11.79 -0.67 1.23
N ASP A 135 11.43 -1.93 1.47
CA ASP A 135 10.57 -2.33 2.59
C ASP A 135 11.26 -2.08 3.95
N GLU A 136 12.57 -2.29 4.03
CA GLU A 136 13.33 -1.97 5.24
C GLU A 136 13.39 -0.47 5.50
N VAL A 137 13.54 0.34 4.45
CA VAL A 137 13.48 1.81 4.58
C VAL A 137 12.10 2.24 5.05
N ILE A 138 11.01 1.78 4.41
CA ILE A 138 9.64 2.11 4.80
C ILE A 138 9.39 1.70 6.26
N ARG A 139 9.78 0.50 6.65
CA ARG A 139 9.62 0.00 8.02
C ARG A 139 10.35 0.88 9.06
N LYS A 140 11.55 1.37 8.74
CA LYS A 140 12.28 2.29 9.61
C LYS A 140 11.56 3.64 9.71
N LEU A 141 11.11 4.20 8.59
CA LEU A 141 10.37 5.46 8.58
C LEU A 141 9.07 5.37 9.38
N LEU A 142 8.32 4.28 9.26
CA LEU A 142 7.11 4.05 10.06
C LEU A 142 7.36 4.00 11.57
N LYS A 143 8.56 3.59 11.99
CA LYS A 143 8.96 3.56 13.41
C LYS A 143 9.44 4.91 13.94
N THR A 144 9.91 5.78 13.06
CA THR A 144 10.55 7.05 13.46
C THR A 144 9.66 8.26 13.25
N VAL A 145 8.73 8.21 12.29
CA VAL A 145 7.73 9.26 12.12
C VAL A 145 6.70 9.13 13.26
N PRO A 146 6.54 10.18 14.09
CA PRO A 146 5.63 10.11 15.23
C PRO A 146 4.17 9.95 14.77
N LEU A 147 3.44 9.13 15.50
CA LEU A 147 1.98 9.02 15.35
C LEU A 147 1.30 10.30 15.90
N PRO A 148 0.18 10.71 15.30
CA PRO A 148 -0.60 11.86 15.75
C PRO A 148 -1.28 11.63 17.11
#